data_ff30f6f3ad5c32882180b00f52eae83a
#
_entry.id   ff30f6f3ad5c32882180b00f52eae83a
#
_cell.length_a   1.000
_cell.length_b   1.000
_cell.length_c   1.000
_cell.angle_alpha   90.00
_cell.angle_beta   90.00
_cell.angle_gamma   90.00
#
_symmetry.space_group_name_H-M   'P 1'
#
loop_
_entity.id
_entity.type
_entity.pdbx_description
1 polymer ?
#
loop_
_entity_poly.entity_id
_entity_poly.type
_entity_poly.pdbx_seq_one_letter_code
_entity_poly.pdbx_strand_id
1 'polypeptide(L)'
;MSGSPEAFGEMLNKMINGGKIAMLAIMPTGSGIDWDLVVFKGLHIKGIYGREIFETWYKGSMMVQSGLPLEKIITHHYHYTDFQKGFDVMCSGQSGKVILNWED
;
A
#
# COMPACT_ATOMS: atom_id res chain seq x y z
N MET A 1 2.04 -3.07 2.03
CA MET A 1 0.93 -3.01 1.07
C MET A 1 1.20 -3.75 -0.24
N SER A 2 2.42 -4.22 -0.50
CA SER A 2 2.77 -4.95 -1.74
C SER A 2 2.16 -6.36 -1.86
N GLY A 3 1.83 -7.00 -0.76
CA GLY A 3 1.43 -8.41 -0.73
C GLY A 3 2.58 -9.40 -0.98
N SER A 4 3.84 -8.92 -1.03
CA SER A 4 5.01 -9.78 -1.21
C SER A 4 5.39 -10.46 0.11
N PRO A 5 5.50 -11.81 0.13
CA PRO A 5 5.96 -12.54 1.31
C PRO A 5 7.40 -12.19 1.69
N GLU A 6 8.27 -11.95 0.71
CA GLU A 6 9.66 -11.56 0.93
C GLU A 6 9.74 -10.20 1.64
N ALA A 7 8.99 -9.21 1.16
CA ALA A 7 8.93 -7.88 1.77
C ALA A 7 8.36 -7.94 3.20
N PHE A 8 7.39 -8.84 3.44
CA PHE A 8 6.86 -9.04 4.78
C PHE A 8 7.89 -9.66 5.72
N GLY A 9 8.61 -10.69 5.26
CA GLY A 9 9.70 -11.32 6.02
C GLY A 9 10.82 -10.33 6.35
N GLU A 10 11.24 -9.52 5.38
CA GLU A 10 12.23 -8.47 5.60
C GLU A 10 11.75 -7.44 6.63
N MET A 11 10.49 -7.02 6.54
CA MET A 11 9.89 -6.12 7.51
C MET A 11 9.93 -6.71 8.93
N LEU A 12 9.52 -7.98 9.12
CA LEU A 12 9.59 -8.63 10.43
C LEU A 12 11.01 -8.62 11.01
N ASN A 13 12.00 -8.88 10.16
CA ASN A 13 13.42 -8.86 10.58
C ASN A 13 13.88 -7.45 11.02
N LYS A 14 13.42 -6.39 10.34
CA LYS A 14 13.81 -5.00 10.63
C LYS A 14 13.00 -4.34 11.76
N MET A 15 11.85 -4.90 12.12
CA MET A 15 11.03 -4.34 13.20
C MET A 15 11.76 -4.38 14.55
N ILE A 16 11.59 -3.31 15.32
CA ILE A 16 12.00 -3.25 16.72
C ILE A 16 11.05 -4.06 17.61
N ASN A 17 11.51 -4.46 18.77
CA ASN A 17 10.67 -5.15 19.77
C ASN A 17 9.48 -4.25 20.18
N GLY A 18 8.31 -4.83 20.30
CA GLY A 18 7.07 -4.12 20.60
C GLY A 18 6.52 -3.30 19.42
N GLY A 19 7.10 -3.44 18.23
CA GLY A 19 6.69 -2.71 17.04
C GLY A 19 5.25 -3.00 16.61
N LYS A 20 4.64 -2.05 15.87
CA LYS A 20 3.26 -2.14 15.41
C LYS A 20 3.22 -2.21 13.89
N ILE A 21 2.44 -3.14 13.35
CA ILE A 21 2.28 -3.39 11.92
C ILE A 21 0.81 -3.21 11.57
N ALA A 22 0.51 -2.38 10.56
CA ALA A 22 -0.80 -2.28 9.92
C ALA A 22 -0.77 -3.10 8.62
N MET A 23 -1.46 -4.24 8.59
CA MET A 23 -1.48 -5.16 7.47
C MET A 23 -2.68 -4.91 6.57
N LEU A 24 -2.47 -4.30 5.42
CA LEU A 24 -3.51 -4.05 4.41
C LEU A 24 -3.48 -5.06 3.27
N ALA A 25 -2.30 -5.54 2.92
CA ALA A 25 -2.14 -6.40 1.75
C ALA A 25 -2.60 -7.82 2.04
N ILE A 26 -3.15 -8.44 1.02
CA ILE A 26 -3.45 -9.88 1.02
C ILE A 26 -2.25 -10.57 0.38
N MET A 27 -1.62 -11.45 1.12
CA MET A 27 -0.54 -12.28 0.60
C MET A 27 -1.09 -13.49 -0.16
N PRO A 28 -0.33 -14.08 -1.08
CA PRO A 28 -0.71 -15.32 -1.73
C PRO A 28 -1.06 -16.41 -0.73
N THR A 29 -2.04 -17.25 -1.06
CA THR A 29 -2.43 -18.39 -0.23
C THR A 29 -1.24 -19.32 0.01
N GLY A 30 -1.03 -19.72 1.26
CA GLY A 30 0.10 -20.58 1.63
C GLY A 30 1.41 -19.84 1.88
N SER A 31 1.42 -18.51 1.85
CA SER A 31 2.60 -17.73 2.26
C SER A 31 2.95 -18.03 3.72
N GLY A 32 4.18 -18.50 3.94
CA GLY A 32 4.70 -18.71 5.29
C GLY A 32 4.96 -17.37 5.99
N ILE A 33 4.61 -17.32 7.27
CA ILE A 33 4.96 -16.20 8.16
C ILE A 33 5.84 -16.75 9.27
N ASP A 34 6.95 -16.09 9.55
CA ASP A 34 7.80 -16.40 10.69
C ASP A 34 7.12 -15.89 11.98
N TRP A 35 6.25 -16.73 12.53
CA TRP A 35 5.53 -16.44 13.76
C TRP A 35 6.47 -16.36 14.98
N ASP A 36 7.60 -17.02 14.95
CA ASP A 36 8.58 -16.98 16.03
C ASP A 36 9.12 -15.56 16.19
N LEU A 37 9.44 -14.87 15.08
CA LEU A 37 9.83 -13.45 15.12
C LEU A 37 8.74 -12.56 15.67
N VAL A 38 7.47 -12.83 15.34
CA VAL A 38 6.34 -12.06 15.88
C VAL A 38 6.27 -12.22 17.41
N VAL A 39 6.41 -13.45 17.89
CA VAL A 39 6.35 -13.76 19.32
C VAL A 39 7.55 -13.19 20.07
N PHE A 40 8.79 -13.50 19.61
CA PHE A 40 10.00 -13.07 20.30
C PHE A 40 10.18 -11.56 20.33
N LYS A 41 9.71 -10.86 19.31
CA LYS A 41 9.75 -9.39 19.28
C LYS A 41 8.52 -8.74 19.91
N GLY A 42 7.50 -9.51 20.33
CA GLY A 42 6.25 -8.97 20.92
C GLY A 42 5.54 -8.00 19.97
N LEU A 43 5.45 -8.35 18.68
CA LEU A 43 4.88 -7.46 17.68
C LEU A 43 3.36 -7.38 17.76
N HIS A 44 2.81 -6.20 17.49
CA HIS A 44 1.39 -5.99 17.35
C HIS A 44 1.01 -5.92 15.87
N ILE A 45 0.29 -6.90 15.36
CA ILE A 45 -0.19 -6.93 13.98
C ILE A 45 -1.68 -6.63 13.95
N LYS A 46 -2.07 -5.52 13.31
CA LYS A 46 -3.48 -5.15 13.08
C LYS A 46 -3.82 -5.35 11.61
N GLY A 47 -4.75 -6.26 11.33
CA GLY A 47 -5.37 -6.38 10.01
C GLY A 47 -6.24 -5.16 9.72
N ILE A 48 -6.13 -4.62 8.51
CA ILE A 48 -6.92 -3.49 8.03
C ILE A 48 -7.72 -3.98 6.82
N TYR A 49 -9.03 -3.93 6.91
CA TYR A 49 -9.93 -4.26 5.82
C TYR A 49 -10.95 -3.14 5.58
N GLY A 50 -11.04 -2.70 4.33
CA GLY A 50 -11.93 -1.62 3.96
C GLY A 50 -11.54 -0.27 4.56
N ARG A 51 -12.54 0.50 4.96
CA ARG A 51 -12.38 1.81 5.58
C ARG A 51 -13.48 2.07 6.61
N GLU A 52 -13.21 2.92 7.56
CA GLU A 52 -14.24 3.52 8.41
C GLU A 52 -14.90 4.65 7.62
N ILE A 53 -16.20 4.49 7.30
CA ILE A 53 -16.99 5.47 6.54
C ILE A 53 -16.95 6.81 7.30
N PHE A 54 -16.78 7.90 6.55
CA PHE A 54 -16.59 9.28 6.98
C PHE A 54 -15.24 9.56 7.64
N GLU A 55 -14.85 8.84 8.68
CA GLU A 55 -13.62 9.06 9.44
C GLU A 55 -12.36 8.98 8.55
N THR A 56 -12.24 7.91 7.77
CA THR A 56 -11.08 7.71 6.87
C THR A 56 -11.04 8.78 5.78
N TRP A 57 -12.18 9.14 5.20
CA TRP A 57 -12.27 10.19 4.21
C TRP A 57 -11.91 11.56 4.79
N TYR A 58 -12.45 11.87 5.97
CA TYR A 58 -12.15 13.12 6.65
C TYR A 58 -10.65 13.24 6.94
N LYS A 59 -10.05 12.23 7.56
CA LYS A 59 -8.60 12.21 7.84
C LYS A 59 -7.76 12.34 6.57
N GLY A 60 -8.11 11.60 5.52
CA GLY A 60 -7.43 11.69 4.22
C GLY A 60 -7.49 13.10 3.64
N SER A 61 -8.67 13.72 3.64
CA SER A 61 -8.86 15.08 3.14
C SER A 61 -8.05 16.09 3.94
N MET A 62 -8.06 15.98 5.28
CA MET A 62 -7.27 16.85 6.15
C MET A 62 -5.77 16.70 5.93
N MET A 63 -5.26 15.48 5.70
CA MET A 63 -3.85 15.25 5.40
C MET A 63 -3.45 15.93 4.08
N VAL A 64 -4.28 15.81 3.05
CA VAL A 64 -4.02 16.49 1.75
C VAL A 64 -4.03 18.01 1.91
N GLN A 65 -5.04 18.56 2.59
CA GLN A 65 -5.13 20.00 2.87
C GLN A 65 -3.95 20.52 3.72
N SER A 66 -3.39 19.66 4.57
CA SER A 66 -2.22 19.98 5.38
C SER A 66 -0.89 19.83 4.63
N GLY A 67 -0.92 19.59 3.32
CA GLY A 67 0.26 19.56 2.46
C GLY A 67 0.86 18.18 2.24
N LEU A 68 0.08 17.09 2.40
CA LEU A 68 0.55 15.76 1.97
C LEU A 68 0.76 15.77 0.45
N PRO A 69 2.01 15.61 -0.03
CA PRO A 69 2.35 15.81 -1.44
C PRO A 69 2.01 14.56 -2.28
N LEU A 70 0.71 14.36 -2.58
CA LEU A 70 0.23 13.19 -3.34
C LEU A 70 0.79 13.17 -4.77
N GLU A 71 1.09 14.32 -5.35
CA GLU A 71 1.65 14.45 -6.69
C GLU A 71 2.97 13.68 -6.85
N LYS A 72 3.73 13.48 -5.77
CA LYS A 72 5.01 12.75 -5.81
C LYS A 72 4.86 11.26 -6.09
N ILE A 73 3.69 10.68 -5.85
CA ILE A 73 3.42 9.27 -6.14
C ILE A 73 2.80 9.05 -7.51
N ILE A 74 2.36 10.12 -8.17
CA ILE A 74 1.80 10.05 -9.53
C ILE A 74 2.97 10.04 -10.52
N THR A 75 3.12 8.95 -11.23
CA THR A 75 4.25 8.76 -12.16
C THR A 75 3.86 8.86 -13.62
N HIS A 76 2.60 8.60 -13.94
CA HIS A 76 2.13 8.56 -15.32
C HIS A 76 0.74 9.16 -15.46
N HIS A 77 0.55 9.88 -16.56
CA HIS A 77 -0.73 10.42 -17.00
C HIS A 77 -1.01 9.93 -18.42
N TYR A 78 -2.18 9.38 -18.63
CA TYR A 78 -2.66 8.98 -19.96
C TYR A 78 -4.06 9.57 -20.19
N HIS A 79 -4.41 9.79 -21.43
CA HIS A 79 -5.79 10.04 -21.80
C HIS A 79 -6.59 8.73 -21.61
N TYR A 80 -7.87 8.79 -21.25
CA TYR A 80 -8.66 7.59 -20.98
C TYR A 80 -8.71 6.61 -22.15
N THR A 81 -8.62 7.10 -23.40
CA THR A 81 -8.56 6.23 -24.58
C THR A 81 -7.30 5.35 -24.64
N ASP A 82 -6.25 5.77 -23.97
CA ASP A 82 -4.97 5.06 -23.85
C ASP A 82 -4.89 4.16 -22.60
N PHE A 83 -6.04 3.80 -22.02
CA PHE A 83 -6.11 3.03 -20.77
C PHE A 83 -5.24 1.77 -20.79
N GLN A 84 -5.15 1.08 -21.95
CA GLN A 84 -4.35 -0.13 -22.09
C GLN A 84 -2.86 0.13 -21.77
N LYS A 85 -2.29 1.23 -22.27
CA LYS A 85 -0.90 1.62 -21.95
C LYS A 85 -0.72 1.84 -20.45
N GLY A 86 -1.72 2.43 -19.80
CA GLY A 86 -1.72 2.61 -18.35
C GLY A 86 -1.67 1.28 -17.59
N PHE A 87 -2.47 0.29 -18.00
CA PHE A 87 -2.43 -1.05 -17.40
C PHE A 87 -1.12 -1.77 -17.67
N ASP A 88 -0.59 -1.69 -18.88
CA ASP A 88 0.69 -2.33 -19.24
C ASP A 88 1.84 -1.79 -18.37
N VAL A 89 1.90 -0.48 -18.15
CA VAL A 89 2.88 0.15 -17.26
C VAL A 89 2.69 -0.30 -15.81
N MET A 90 1.45 -0.39 -15.32
CA MET A 90 1.19 -0.91 -13.98
C MET A 90 1.64 -2.36 -13.82
N CYS A 91 1.38 -3.20 -14.81
CA CYS A 91 1.79 -4.62 -14.80
C CYS A 91 3.31 -4.78 -14.88
N SER A 92 4.03 -3.83 -15.48
CA SER A 92 5.49 -3.85 -15.55
C SER A 92 6.19 -3.61 -14.21
N GLY A 93 5.47 -3.09 -13.21
CA GLY A 93 6.03 -2.72 -11.91
C GLY A 93 6.88 -1.44 -11.94
N GLN A 94 6.93 -0.71 -13.07
CA GLN A 94 7.72 0.51 -13.24
C GLN A 94 6.91 1.79 -12.99
N SER A 95 5.78 1.68 -12.29
CA SER A 95 4.93 2.83 -11.98
C SER A 95 4.59 2.95 -10.50
N GLY A 96 4.37 4.18 -10.07
CA GLY A 96 3.62 4.49 -8.86
C GLY A 96 2.13 4.58 -9.20
N LYS A 97 1.51 5.75 -8.97
CA LYS A 97 0.12 5.96 -9.35
C LYS A 97 0.01 6.36 -10.82
N VAL A 98 -0.82 5.65 -11.58
CA VAL A 98 -1.20 5.99 -12.95
C VAL A 98 -2.56 6.70 -12.91
N ILE A 99 -2.68 7.84 -13.59
CA ILE A 99 -3.89 8.64 -13.71
C ILE A 99 -4.40 8.57 -15.15
N LEU A 100 -5.69 8.36 -15.32
CA LEU A 100 -6.38 8.51 -16.60
C LEU A 100 -7.14 9.83 -16.60
N ASN A 101 -6.83 10.70 -17.55
CA ASN A 101 -7.52 11.97 -17.75
C ASN A 101 -8.75 11.76 -18.64
N TRP A 102 -9.88 12.30 -18.22
CA TRP A 102 -11.15 12.23 -18.92
C TRP A 102 -11.57 13.57 -19.55
N GLU A 103 -10.71 14.56 -19.47
CA GLU A 103 -10.90 15.86 -20.10
C GLU A 103 -10.40 15.77 -21.53
N ASP A 104 -11.22 16.32 -22.47
CA ASP A 104 -10.87 16.43 -23.89
C ASP A 104 -9.88 17.59 -24.15
#